data_21ef8e35842f26b2f19fbf31fff3e10b
#
_entry.id   21ef8e35842f26b2f19fbf31fff3e10b
#
_cell.length_a   1.000
_cell.length_b   1.000
_cell.length_c   1.000
_cell.angle_alpha   90.00
_cell.angle_beta   90.00
_cell.angle_gamma   90.00
#
_symmetry.space_group_name_H-M   'P 1'
#
loop_
_entity.id
_entity.type
_entity.pdbx_description
1 polymer ?
#
loop_
_entity_poly.entity_id
_entity_poly.type
_entity_poly.pdbx_seq_one_letter_code
_entity_poly.pdbx_strand_id
1 'polypeptide(L)'
;DNSSITTDQGANVLRISAQKSNSGSYTSAKLTTKNFVSVRFRRVDVRAKMTSGKGLWPAIWMLGNNIKDISWPGCGEIDIAEMLGHEPNKMYATLHYTNGENKHEEVQGSKELSDIKFSDAYHVFSVDWDHEKITFLLDNTQVNQVPIAADMKEFLRSFYLILNVAV
;
A
#
# COMPACT_ATOMS: atom_id res chain seq x y z
N ASP A 1 20.32 -8.59 -6.20
CA ASP A 1 18.88 -8.70 -5.96
C ASP A 1 18.38 -7.58 -5.07
N ASN A 2 17.21 -7.02 -5.40
CA ASN A 2 16.60 -5.94 -4.67
C ASN A 2 15.59 -6.42 -3.60
N SER A 3 15.41 -7.74 -3.45
CA SER A 3 14.60 -8.35 -2.40
C SER A 3 15.33 -9.53 -1.77
N SER A 4 15.21 -9.67 -0.45
CA SER A 4 15.85 -10.75 0.31
C SER A 4 15.14 -10.98 1.64
N ILE A 5 15.30 -12.17 2.21
CA ILE A 5 15.00 -12.42 3.62
C ILE A 5 16.26 -12.10 4.42
N THR A 6 16.11 -11.30 5.46
CA THR A 6 17.21 -10.89 6.35
C THR A 6 16.71 -10.86 7.79
N THR A 7 17.62 -10.70 8.75
CA THR A 7 17.24 -10.56 10.16
C THR A 7 17.30 -9.11 10.57
N ASP A 8 16.26 -8.61 11.23
CA ASP A 8 16.20 -7.31 11.89
C ASP A 8 15.52 -7.46 13.24
N GLN A 9 16.09 -6.89 14.30
CA GLN A 9 15.60 -6.98 15.69
C GLN A 9 15.29 -8.43 16.14
N GLY A 10 16.10 -9.40 15.70
CA GLY A 10 15.96 -10.81 16.05
C GLY A 10 14.86 -11.57 15.28
N ALA A 11 14.18 -10.95 14.33
CA ALA A 11 13.16 -11.58 13.49
C ALA A 11 13.59 -11.64 12.03
N ASN A 12 13.14 -12.68 11.31
CA ASN A 12 13.28 -12.72 9.86
C ASN A 12 12.29 -11.74 9.21
N VAL A 13 12.79 -10.89 8.34
CA VAL A 13 12.00 -9.89 7.62
C VAL A 13 12.27 -9.93 6.13
N LEU A 14 11.26 -9.62 5.34
CA LEU A 14 11.42 -9.32 3.94
C LEU A 14 12.01 -7.91 3.80
N ARG A 15 13.15 -7.80 3.11
CA ARG A 15 13.76 -6.52 2.76
C ARG A 15 13.58 -6.24 1.27
N ILE A 16 13.08 -5.05 0.96
CA ILE A 16 13.06 -4.48 -0.40
C ILE A 16 14.05 -3.31 -0.40
N SER A 17 15.01 -3.33 -1.31
CA SER A 17 16.09 -2.35 -1.38
C SER A 17 16.08 -1.60 -2.70
N ALA A 18 15.94 -0.29 -2.65
CA ALA A 18 16.28 0.58 -3.76
C ALA A 18 17.79 0.78 -3.80
N GLN A 19 18.43 0.57 -4.95
CA GLN A 19 19.88 0.62 -5.11
C GLN A 19 20.24 1.50 -6.30
N LYS A 20 21.29 2.29 -6.14
CA LYS A 20 21.91 3.06 -7.22
C LYS A 20 23.09 2.27 -7.79
N SER A 21 23.08 2.02 -9.08
CA SER A 21 24.19 1.36 -9.77
C SER A 21 25.39 2.31 -9.97
N ASN A 22 26.54 1.76 -10.31
CA ASN A 22 27.73 2.55 -10.64
C ASN A 22 27.51 3.41 -11.90
N SER A 23 26.59 3.05 -12.78
CA SER A 23 26.22 3.84 -13.96
C SER A 23 25.24 4.98 -13.67
N GLY A 24 24.77 5.12 -12.40
CA GLY A 24 23.84 6.15 -11.98
C GLY A 24 22.36 5.74 -12.08
N SER A 25 22.04 4.57 -12.66
CA SER A 25 20.68 4.04 -12.75
C SER A 25 20.20 3.50 -11.40
N TYR A 26 18.90 3.56 -11.15
CA TYR A 26 18.30 2.98 -9.94
C TYR A 26 17.61 1.65 -10.26
N THR A 27 17.65 0.74 -9.31
CA THR A 27 16.90 -0.53 -9.33
C THR A 27 16.19 -0.71 -8.01
N SER A 28 15.05 -1.37 -8.05
CA SER A 28 14.27 -1.73 -6.86
C SER A 28 13.49 -3.03 -7.11
N ALA A 29 12.59 -3.41 -6.19
CA ALA A 29 11.72 -4.56 -6.36
C ALA A 29 10.26 -4.21 -6.06
N LYS A 30 9.38 -4.90 -6.80
CA LYS A 30 7.95 -5.00 -6.55
C LYS A 30 7.58 -6.46 -6.39
N LEU A 31 7.03 -6.81 -5.23
CA LEU A 31 6.60 -8.16 -4.88
C LEU A 31 5.08 -8.20 -4.81
N THR A 32 4.49 -9.33 -5.17
CA THR A 32 3.04 -9.46 -5.24
C THR A 32 2.58 -10.85 -4.83
N THR A 33 1.41 -10.93 -4.22
CA THR A 33 0.73 -12.20 -3.93
C THR A 33 -0.18 -12.66 -5.08
N LYS A 34 -0.13 -12.00 -6.24
CA LYS A 34 -0.97 -12.33 -7.40
C LYS A 34 -0.84 -13.81 -7.78
N ASN A 35 -1.97 -14.48 -8.01
CA ASN A 35 -2.10 -15.92 -8.29
C ASN A 35 -1.75 -16.86 -7.13
N PHE A 36 -1.37 -16.34 -5.97
CA PHE A 36 -1.06 -17.16 -4.78
C PHE A 36 -2.07 -16.90 -3.66
N VAL A 37 -2.24 -15.64 -3.27
CA VAL A 37 -3.16 -15.24 -2.22
C VAL A 37 -3.93 -14.01 -2.67
N SER A 38 -5.24 -14.07 -2.52
CA SER A 38 -6.14 -12.92 -2.67
C SER A 38 -7.06 -12.80 -1.47
N VAL A 39 -7.50 -11.58 -1.21
CA VAL A 39 -8.36 -11.26 -0.08
C VAL A 39 -9.63 -10.57 -0.57
N ARG A 40 -10.71 -10.76 0.18
CA ARG A 40 -11.98 -10.05 0.01
C ARG A 40 -12.67 -9.98 1.36
N PHE A 41 -13.10 -8.79 1.76
CA PHE A 41 -13.80 -8.56 3.03
C PHE A 41 -13.04 -9.14 4.24
N ARG A 42 -11.80 -8.70 4.40
CA ARG A 42 -10.92 -9.14 5.48
C ARG A 42 -10.07 -7.98 5.97
N ARG A 43 -9.58 -8.14 7.18
CA ARG A 43 -8.47 -7.32 7.68
C ARG A 43 -7.14 -7.83 7.12
N VAL A 44 -6.31 -6.91 6.68
CA VAL A 44 -4.92 -7.15 6.26
C VAL A 44 -4.02 -6.25 7.11
N ASP A 45 -3.10 -6.85 7.83
CA ASP A 45 -2.11 -6.17 8.65
C ASP A 45 -0.72 -6.41 8.05
N VAL A 46 0.03 -5.34 7.83
CA VAL A 46 1.42 -5.40 7.37
C VAL A 46 2.30 -4.65 8.36
N ARG A 47 3.15 -5.40 9.08
CA ARG A 47 4.15 -4.79 9.97
C ARG A 47 5.38 -4.44 9.16
N ALA A 48 5.66 -3.16 9.01
CA ALA A 48 6.76 -2.66 8.19
C ALA A 48 7.50 -1.48 8.83
N LYS A 49 8.76 -1.33 8.46
CA LYS A 49 9.57 -0.15 8.69
C LYS A 49 9.85 0.45 7.31
N MET A 50 9.29 1.62 7.04
CA MET A 50 9.28 2.23 5.71
C MET A 50 10.59 3.00 5.48
N THR A 51 11.08 2.98 4.23
CA THR A 51 12.27 3.73 3.88
C THR A 51 11.98 5.22 3.69
N SER A 52 12.99 6.07 3.86
CA SER A 52 12.93 7.50 3.61
C SER A 52 14.07 7.95 2.69
N GLY A 53 13.91 9.07 2.04
CA GLY A 53 14.89 9.66 1.12
C GLY A 53 14.22 10.25 -0.11
N LYS A 54 14.69 11.40 -0.56
CA LYS A 54 14.14 12.09 -1.74
C LYS A 54 14.21 11.18 -2.98
N GLY A 55 13.09 11.06 -3.69
CA GLY A 55 12.93 10.21 -4.87
C GLY A 55 12.47 8.78 -4.55
N LEU A 56 12.37 8.37 -3.27
CA LEU A 56 11.85 7.08 -2.88
C LEU A 56 10.33 7.15 -2.64
N TRP A 57 9.63 6.11 -3.03
CA TRP A 57 8.19 5.97 -2.86
C TRP A 57 7.85 4.53 -2.42
N PRO A 58 8.00 4.23 -1.12
CA PRO A 58 7.58 2.94 -0.58
C PRO A 58 6.06 2.86 -0.49
N ALA A 59 5.50 1.68 -0.84
CA ALA A 59 4.07 1.45 -0.81
C ALA A 59 3.71 0.02 -0.37
N ILE A 60 2.61 -0.06 0.37
CA ILE A 60 1.87 -1.26 0.77
C ILE A 60 0.46 -1.08 0.20
N TRP A 61 0.10 -1.84 -0.83
CA TRP A 61 -1.12 -1.63 -1.58
C TRP A 61 -1.74 -2.90 -2.13
N MET A 62 -2.93 -2.80 -2.63
CA MET A 62 -3.67 -3.92 -3.19
C MET A 62 -4.30 -3.53 -4.52
N LEU A 63 -4.36 -4.47 -5.47
CA LEU A 63 -4.95 -4.27 -6.78
C LEU A 63 -5.97 -5.36 -7.08
N GLY A 64 -7.05 -5.01 -7.76
CA GLY A 64 -8.11 -5.96 -8.13
C GLY A 64 -7.59 -7.12 -8.97
N ASN A 65 -7.99 -8.35 -8.63
CA ASN A 65 -7.54 -9.56 -9.35
C ASN A 65 -7.92 -9.54 -10.82
N ASN A 66 -8.95 -8.80 -11.19
CA ASN A 66 -9.49 -8.68 -12.54
C ASN A 66 -8.78 -7.61 -13.40
N ILE A 67 -7.59 -7.12 -12.99
CA ILE A 67 -6.81 -6.11 -13.74
C ILE A 67 -6.53 -6.49 -15.21
N LYS A 68 -6.54 -7.78 -15.55
CA LYS A 68 -6.37 -8.24 -16.94
C LYS A 68 -7.62 -8.04 -17.79
N ASP A 69 -8.79 -8.07 -17.15
CA ASP A 69 -10.09 -7.99 -17.81
C ASP A 69 -10.65 -6.57 -17.78
N ILE A 70 -10.42 -5.89 -16.67
CA ILE A 70 -10.85 -4.52 -16.44
C ILE A 70 -9.62 -3.71 -16.02
N SER A 71 -9.17 -2.81 -16.90
CA SER A 71 -7.98 -1.98 -16.64
C SER A 71 -8.18 -1.05 -15.44
N TRP A 72 -7.08 -0.53 -14.94
CA TRP A 72 -7.08 0.52 -13.93
C TRP A 72 -7.77 1.80 -14.46
N PRO A 73 -8.54 2.53 -13.65
CA PRO A 73 -8.85 2.29 -12.23
C PRO A 73 -10.07 1.35 -12.00
N GLY A 74 -10.75 0.87 -13.03
CA GLY A 74 -11.96 0.05 -12.94
C GLY A 74 -11.76 -1.33 -12.29
N CYS A 75 -10.51 -1.81 -12.15
CA CYS A 75 -10.21 -2.99 -11.34
C CYS A 75 -10.22 -2.70 -9.83
N GLY A 76 -10.12 -1.43 -9.44
CA GLY A 76 -9.98 -0.95 -8.07
C GLY A 76 -8.54 -1.07 -7.53
N GLU A 77 -8.14 -0.10 -6.68
CA GLU A 77 -6.87 -0.08 -5.97
C GLU A 77 -7.11 0.38 -4.52
N ILE A 78 -6.43 -0.26 -3.59
CA ILE A 78 -6.48 0.05 -2.15
C ILE A 78 -5.05 0.26 -1.68
N ASP A 79 -4.66 1.51 -1.47
CA ASP A 79 -3.34 1.86 -0.94
C ASP A 79 -3.43 1.89 0.58
N ILE A 80 -2.94 0.83 1.22
CA ILE A 80 -2.97 0.69 2.68
C ILE A 80 -2.05 1.73 3.30
N ALA A 81 -0.87 1.94 2.71
CA ALA A 81 0.07 2.98 3.09
C ALA A 81 1.02 3.30 1.94
N GLU A 82 1.08 4.56 1.58
CA GLU A 82 2.07 5.12 0.67
C GLU A 82 2.83 6.23 1.38
N MET A 83 4.11 6.41 1.06
CA MET A 83 4.91 7.50 1.58
C MET A 83 5.74 8.14 0.49
N LEU A 84 5.81 9.45 0.54
CA LEU A 84 6.80 10.20 -0.22
C LEU A 84 8.08 10.27 0.62
N GLY A 85 9.18 9.74 0.10
CA GLY A 85 10.40 9.60 0.89
C GLY A 85 11.00 10.93 1.39
N HIS A 86 10.57 12.07 0.84
CA HIS A 86 10.91 13.41 1.33
C HIS A 86 9.97 13.93 2.44
N GLU A 87 8.87 13.20 2.71
CA GLU A 87 7.93 13.42 3.83
C GLU A 87 7.94 12.19 4.76
N PRO A 88 9.06 11.91 5.45
CA PRO A 88 9.31 10.61 6.07
C PRO A 88 8.45 10.30 7.30
N ASN A 89 7.70 11.27 7.79
CA ASN A 89 6.78 11.19 8.92
C ASN A 89 5.30 11.17 8.50
N LYS A 90 5.01 11.20 7.18
CA LYS A 90 3.63 11.25 6.67
C LYS A 90 3.31 10.05 5.79
N MET A 91 2.18 9.41 6.05
CA MET A 91 1.59 8.37 5.22
C MET A 91 0.28 8.83 4.60
N TYR A 92 -0.01 8.26 3.46
CA TYR A 92 -1.28 8.40 2.75
C TYR A 92 -1.95 7.03 2.66
N ALA A 93 -3.27 7.02 2.74
CA ALA A 93 -4.12 5.85 2.54
C ALA A 93 -5.21 6.22 1.54
N THR A 94 -5.27 5.52 0.40
CA THR A 94 -6.07 5.96 -0.75
C THR A 94 -6.89 4.81 -1.31
N LEU A 95 -8.07 5.12 -1.82
CA LEU A 95 -8.84 4.24 -2.70
C LEU A 95 -8.88 4.88 -4.09
N HIS A 96 -8.60 4.09 -5.14
CA HIS A 96 -8.81 4.48 -6.53
C HIS A 96 -9.85 3.59 -7.17
N TYR A 97 -10.84 4.19 -7.81
CA TYR A 97 -11.96 3.49 -8.43
C TYR A 97 -12.53 4.24 -9.64
N THR A 98 -13.54 3.69 -10.26
CA THR A 98 -14.26 4.31 -11.35
C THR A 98 -15.66 4.71 -10.88
N ASN A 99 -16.03 5.97 -11.05
CA ASN A 99 -17.39 6.43 -10.73
C ASN A 99 -18.43 5.94 -11.76
N GLY A 100 -19.71 6.26 -11.54
CA GLY A 100 -20.79 5.89 -12.41
C GLY A 100 -20.70 6.40 -13.87
N GLU A 101 -19.81 7.38 -14.14
CA GLU A 101 -19.51 7.91 -15.48
C GLU A 101 -18.22 7.32 -16.09
N ASN A 102 -17.68 6.25 -15.51
CA ASN A 102 -16.39 5.65 -15.87
C ASN A 102 -15.19 6.60 -15.79
N LYS A 103 -15.23 7.59 -14.91
CA LYS A 103 -14.11 8.47 -14.61
C LYS A 103 -13.37 7.99 -13.38
N HIS A 104 -12.04 8.19 -13.37
CA HIS A 104 -11.21 7.93 -12.20
C HIS A 104 -11.61 8.87 -11.07
N GLU A 105 -11.81 8.27 -9.91
CA GLU A 105 -12.03 8.95 -8.64
C GLU A 105 -11.08 8.40 -7.58
N GLU A 106 -10.74 9.23 -6.61
CA GLU A 106 -9.96 8.83 -5.45
C GLU A 106 -10.52 9.38 -4.15
N VAL A 107 -10.35 8.61 -3.09
CA VAL A 107 -10.62 9.06 -1.71
C VAL A 107 -9.38 8.82 -0.88
N GLN A 108 -8.74 9.89 -0.44
CA GLN A 108 -7.48 9.85 0.30
C GLN A 108 -7.65 10.33 1.74
N GLY A 109 -7.01 9.63 2.67
CA GLY A 109 -6.72 10.09 4.02
C GLY A 109 -5.23 10.13 4.27
N SER A 110 -4.79 10.82 5.32
CA SER A 110 -3.39 10.86 5.71
C SER A 110 -3.20 10.87 7.21
N LYS A 111 -2.03 10.43 7.66
CA LYS A 111 -1.59 10.51 9.04
C LYS A 111 -0.14 10.95 9.10
N GLU A 112 0.13 11.90 9.96
CA GLU A 112 1.47 12.39 10.24
C GLU A 112 1.87 12.01 11.66
N LEU A 113 3.11 11.56 11.85
CA LEU A 113 3.72 11.29 13.15
C LEU A 113 4.46 12.53 13.62
N SER A 114 4.33 12.85 14.91
CA SER A 114 5.11 13.92 15.53
C SER A 114 6.51 13.43 15.85
N ASP A 115 7.53 14.17 15.44
CA ASP A 115 8.94 14.03 15.85
C ASP A 115 9.64 12.70 15.53
N ILE A 116 8.96 11.76 14.82
CA ILE A 116 9.55 10.49 14.41
C ILE A 116 9.25 10.20 12.93
N LYS A 117 10.09 9.39 12.31
CA LYS A 117 9.93 8.96 10.93
C LYS A 117 9.42 7.51 10.89
N PHE A 118 8.69 7.16 9.87
CA PHE A 118 8.29 5.77 9.62
C PHE A 118 9.48 4.84 9.31
N SER A 119 10.68 5.40 9.11
CA SER A 119 11.94 4.66 8.99
C SER A 119 12.61 4.33 10.32
N ASP A 120 12.19 4.92 11.43
CA ASP A 120 12.86 4.78 12.73
C ASP A 120 12.37 3.54 13.47
N ALA A 121 11.12 3.12 13.27
CA ALA A 121 10.51 1.98 13.95
C ALA A 121 9.61 1.16 13.02
N TYR A 122 9.25 -0.06 13.45
CA TYR A 122 8.19 -0.83 12.82
C TYR A 122 6.83 -0.34 13.29
N HIS A 123 5.95 -0.15 12.33
CA HIS A 123 4.54 0.17 12.51
C HIS A 123 3.67 -0.91 11.87
N VAL A 124 2.41 -1.02 12.29
CA VAL A 124 1.42 -1.90 11.67
C VAL A 124 0.47 -1.05 10.84
N PHE A 125 0.57 -1.21 9.52
CA PHE A 125 -0.32 -0.59 8.54
C PHE A 125 -1.43 -1.57 8.23
N SER A 126 -2.68 -1.15 8.39
CA SER A 126 -3.81 -2.05 8.27
C SER A 126 -4.90 -1.49 7.37
N VAL A 127 -5.58 -2.39 6.67
CA VAL A 127 -6.90 -2.15 6.11
C VAL A 127 -7.88 -3.16 6.72
N ASP A 128 -8.98 -2.68 7.28
CA ASP A 128 -10.11 -3.49 7.72
C ASP A 128 -11.28 -3.22 6.76
N TRP A 129 -11.65 -4.25 6.03
CA TRP A 129 -12.54 -4.13 4.88
C TRP A 129 -13.66 -5.15 4.95
N ASP A 130 -14.88 -4.65 4.90
CA ASP A 130 -16.10 -5.43 4.78
C ASP A 130 -16.92 -5.01 3.54
N HIS A 131 -18.19 -5.40 3.44
CA HIS A 131 -19.06 -5.07 2.31
C HIS A 131 -19.68 -3.67 2.39
N GLU A 132 -19.52 -2.98 3.53
CA GLU A 132 -20.11 -1.66 3.78
C GLU A 132 -19.05 -0.55 3.74
N LYS A 133 -17.82 -0.86 4.16
CA LYS A 133 -16.78 0.15 4.35
C LYS A 133 -15.38 -0.42 4.26
N ILE A 134 -14.43 0.48 4.04
CA ILE A 134 -13.00 0.24 4.12
C ILE A 134 -12.41 1.20 5.16
N THR A 135 -11.74 0.65 6.17
CA THR A 135 -11.12 1.42 7.25
C THR A 135 -9.61 1.24 7.20
N PHE A 136 -8.87 2.32 7.13
CA PHE A 136 -7.41 2.34 7.19
C PHE A 136 -6.95 2.64 8.62
N LEU A 137 -5.95 1.89 9.10
CA LEU A 137 -5.43 2.07 10.44
C LEU A 137 -3.89 2.10 10.44
N LEU A 138 -3.34 2.88 11.35
CA LEU A 138 -1.93 2.89 11.73
C LEU A 138 -1.83 2.52 13.21
N ASP A 139 -1.13 1.43 13.54
CA ASP A 139 -0.99 0.94 14.92
C ASP A 139 -2.33 0.84 15.65
N ASN A 140 -3.35 0.30 14.97
CA ASN A 140 -4.76 0.21 15.40
C ASN A 140 -5.49 1.56 15.58
N THR A 141 -4.86 2.69 15.25
CA THR A 141 -5.55 3.99 15.24
C THR A 141 -6.10 4.27 13.85
N GLN A 142 -7.38 4.63 13.76
CA GLN A 142 -8.02 4.94 12.49
C GLN A 142 -7.37 6.17 11.82
N VAL A 143 -6.98 6.00 10.56
CA VAL A 143 -6.46 7.06 9.69
C VAL A 143 -7.56 7.61 8.80
N ASN A 144 -8.33 6.70 8.19
CA ASN A 144 -9.45 7.05 7.32
C ASN A 144 -10.50 5.94 7.35
N GLN A 145 -11.75 6.27 7.03
CA GLN A 145 -12.82 5.30 6.81
C GLN A 145 -13.70 5.76 5.66
N VAL A 146 -13.90 4.90 4.69
CA VAL A 146 -14.66 5.19 3.48
C VAL A 146 -15.83 4.23 3.36
N PRO A 147 -17.09 4.69 3.42
CA PRO A 147 -18.26 3.87 3.08
C PRO A 147 -18.19 3.43 1.62
N ILE A 148 -18.52 2.19 1.32
CA ILE A 148 -18.60 1.69 -0.05
C ILE A 148 -19.93 2.14 -0.65
N ALA A 149 -19.87 3.12 -1.56
CA ALA A 149 -21.02 3.61 -2.28
C ALA A 149 -21.46 2.64 -3.39
N ALA A 150 -22.68 2.81 -3.93
CA ALA A 150 -23.27 1.90 -4.91
C ALA A 150 -22.50 1.83 -6.24
N ASP A 151 -21.73 2.84 -6.58
CA ASP A 151 -20.87 2.92 -7.76
C ASP A 151 -19.45 2.37 -7.52
N MET A 152 -19.04 2.15 -6.28
CA MET A 152 -17.72 1.61 -5.90
C MET A 152 -17.67 0.07 -5.95
N LYS A 153 -18.13 -0.52 -7.07
CA LYS A 153 -18.33 -1.98 -7.24
C LYS A 153 -17.02 -2.77 -7.27
N GLU A 154 -15.90 -2.12 -7.55
CA GLU A 154 -14.57 -2.68 -7.53
C GLU A 154 -14.25 -3.30 -6.18
N PHE A 155 -14.63 -2.61 -5.10
CA PHE A 155 -14.37 -3.04 -3.73
C PHE A 155 -15.27 -4.17 -3.23
N LEU A 156 -16.16 -4.68 -4.08
CA LEU A 156 -16.91 -5.92 -3.84
C LEU A 156 -16.22 -7.16 -4.43
N ARG A 157 -15.00 -7.03 -4.94
CA ARG A 157 -14.22 -8.10 -5.60
C ARG A 157 -12.99 -8.48 -4.79
N SER A 158 -12.22 -9.46 -5.26
CA SER A 158 -10.98 -9.89 -4.61
C SER A 158 -9.78 -9.09 -5.09
N PHE A 159 -8.85 -8.83 -4.18
CA PHE A 159 -7.62 -8.08 -4.40
C PHE A 159 -6.41 -8.93 -4.02
N TYR A 160 -5.26 -8.63 -4.59
CA TYR A 160 -3.96 -9.17 -4.20
C TYR A 160 -3.06 -8.07 -3.65
N LEU A 161 -2.18 -8.45 -2.71
CA LEU A 161 -1.25 -7.51 -2.06
C LEU A 161 -0.02 -7.26 -2.94
N ILE A 162 0.47 -6.04 -2.89
CA ILE A 162 1.70 -5.59 -3.54
C ILE A 162 2.54 -4.80 -2.54
N LEU A 163 3.85 -5.06 -2.53
CA LEU A 163 4.84 -4.36 -1.72
C LEU A 163 5.96 -3.89 -2.64
N ASN A 164 6.30 -2.60 -2.59
CA ASN A 164 7.40 -2.07 -3.38
C ASN A 164 8.04 -0.82 -2.77
N VAL A 165 9.20 -0.49 -3.30
CA VAL A 165 9.80 0.85 -3.21
C VAL A 165 9.99 1.34 -4.64
N ALA A 166 9.23 2.35 -5.08
CA ALA A 166 9.47 3.01 -6.35
C ALA A 166 10.61 4.05 -6.20
N VAL A 167 11.31 4.34 -7.32
CA VAL A 167 12.43 5.28 -7.41
C VAL A 167 12.38 6.07 -8.72
#